data_9cc3e3b7beb8e8532eb1d25061846c43
#
_entry.id   9cc3e3b7beb8e8532eb1d25061846c43
#
_cell.length_a   1.000
_cell.length_b   1.000
_cell.length_c   1.000
_cell.angle_alpha   90.00
_cell.angle_beta   90.00
_cell.angle_gamma   90.00
#
_symmetry.space_group_name_H-M   'P 1'
#
loop_
_entity.id
_entity.type
_entity.pdbx_description
1 polymer ?
#
loop_
_entity_poly.entity_id
_entity_poly.type
_entity_poly.pdbx_seq_one_letter_code
_entity_poly.pdbx_strand_id
1 'polypeptide(L)'
;DQEQVLAYRSELEQLSDQELFEKIDRLGIEIKEINRRRAIRALELHRFSENLENTETTYDPFLIGLDDKRSLIYDRINTRVDKMVEHGLLEEAKWLYDNYPDAQSARGIGYKELFPYFSGNQSLDEALEKLKQNTRRFAKRQLTWFRNRMNVKFYQISSPEYPENVVQDLELFLNDREGEKVGQS
;
A
#
# COMPACT_ATOMS: atom_id res chain seq x y z
N ASP A 1 13.68 -6.83 -19.59
CA ASP A 1 13.64 -8.29 -19.63
C ASP A 1 13.40 -8.86 -18.23
N GLN A 2 12.20 -9.39 -17.95
CA GLN A 2 11.81 -9.82 -16.59
C GLN A 2 12.74 -10.92 -16.02
N GLU A 3 13.26 -11.79 -16.87
CA GLU A 3 14.13 -12.89 -16.47
C GLU A 3 15.49 -12.40 -15.92
N GLN A 4 16.05 -11.38 -16.52
CA GLN A 4 17.29 -10.75 -16.06
C GLN A 4 17.12 -10.02 -14.73
N VAL A 5 15.97 -9.37 -14.52
CA VAL A 5 15.65 -8.71 -13.25
C VAL A 5 15.50 -9.74 -12.12
N LEU A 6 14.84 -10.87 -12.39
CA LEU A 6 14.67 -11.94 -11.41
C LEU A 6 15.99 -12.63 -11.07
N ALA A 7 16.84 -12.88 -12.07
CA ALA A 7 18.17 -13.46 -11.86
C ALA A 7 19.03 -12.54 -10.98
N TYR A 8 19.07 -11.25 -11.31
CA TYR A 8 19.84 -10.28 -10.54
C TYR A 8 19.30 -10.11 -9.10
N ARG A 9 17.97 -10.12 -8.92
CA ARG A 9 17.37 -10.13 -7.60
C ARG A 9 17.84 -11.33 -6.77
N SER A 10 17.85 -12.52 -7.36
CA SER A 10 18.33 -13.75 -6.70
C SER A 10 19.79 -13.64 -6.28
N GLU A 11 20.65 -13.03 -7.11
CA GLU A 11 22.04 -12.75 -6.75
C GLU A 11 22.13 -11.79 -5.53
N LEU A 12 21.35 -10.71 -5.54
CA LEU A 12 21.33 -9.72 -4.45
C LEU A 12 20.79 -10.32 -3.14
N GLU A 13 19.83 -11.22 -3.22
CA GLU A 13 19.25 -11.90 -2.06
C GLU A 13 20.22 -12.88 -1.38
N GLN A 14 21.29 -13.29 -2.04
CA GLN A 14 22.37 -14.11 -1.45
C GLN A 14 23.40 -13.29 -0.69
N LEU A 15 23.50 -11.98 -0.95
CA LEU A 15 24.45 -11.09 -0.28
C LEU A 15 24.01 -10.80 1.16
N SER A 16 24.97 -10.55 2.05
CA SER A 16 24.72 -10.00 3.39
C SER A 16 24.23 -8.54 3.32
N ASP A 17 23.65 -8.05 4.41
CA ASP A 17 23.23 -6.64 4.49
C ASP A 17 24.42 -5.69 4.33
N GLN A 18 25.58 -6.05 4.88
CA GLN A 18 26.81 -5.28 4.75
C GLN A 18 27.26 -5.18 3.28
N GLU A 19 27.32 -6.29 2.55
CA GLU A 19 27.69 -6.28 1.13
C GLU A 19 26.73 -5.50 0.25
N LEU A 20 25.42 -5.56 0.56
CA LEU A 20 24.40 -4.75 -0.12
C LEU A 20 24.61 -3.25 0.13
N PHE A 21 24.87 -2.85 1.37
CA PHE A 21 25.06 -1.44 1.73
C PHE A 21 26.37 -0.90 1.15
N GLU A 22 27.45 -1.66 1.17
CA GLU A 22 28.71 -1.30 0.50
C GLU A 22 28.54 -1.12 -1.03
N LYS A 23 27.70 -1.94 -1.67
CA LYS A 23 27.35 -1.74 -3.09
C LYS A 23 26.60 -0.45 -3.33
N ILE A 24 25.63 -0.10 -2.47
CA ILE A 24 24.87 1.15 -2.52
C ILE A 24 25.81 2.34 -2.40
N ASP A 25 26.70 2.34 -1.40
CA ASP A 25 27.66 3.43 -1.16
C ASP A 25 28.64 3.58 -2.34
N ARG A 26 29.14 2.47 -2.86
CA ARG A 26 30.08 2.47 -4.02
C ARG A 26 29.45 3.05 -5.29
N LEU A 27 28.15 2.87 -5.46
CA LEU A 27 27.40 3.40 -6.61
C LEU A 27 26.86 4.82 -6.38
N GLY A 28 27.08 5.40 -5.18
CA GLY A 28 26.61 6.73 -4.82
C GLY A 28 25.08 6.86 -4.76
N ILE A 29 24.37 5.77 -4.47
CA ILE A 29 22.92 5.74 -4.42
C ILE A 29 22.44 6.26 -3.06
N GLU A 30 21.72 7.39 -3.05
CA GLU A 30 21.17 7.95 -1.84
C GLU A 30 19.86 7.28 -1.42
N ILE A 31 19.81 6.72 -0.19
CA ILE A 31 18.62 6.13 0.42
C ILE A 31 18.42 6.73 1.81
N LYS A 32 17.30 7.46 2.03
CA LYS A 32 17.01 8.15 3.33
C LYS A 32 17.02 7.24 4.54
N GLU A 33 16.54 6.01 4.41
CA GLU A 33 16.52 4.99 5.45
C GLU A 33 16.85 3.66 4.81
N ILE A 34 18.13 3.26 4.86
CA ILE A 34 18.59 2.03 4.24
C ILE A 34 18.12 0.81 5.02
N ASN A 35 17.59 -0.17 4.32
CA ASN A 35 17.35 -1.53 4.81
C ASN A 35 17.51 -2.50 3.63
N ARG A 36 17.64 -3.80 3.93
CA ARG A 36 17.87 -4.84 2.92
C ARG A 36 16.94 -4.72 1.69
N ARG A 37 15.64 -4.61 1.92
CA ARG A 37 14.63 -4.54 0.84
C ARG A 37 14.81 -3.29 -0.02
N ARG A 38 15.07 -2.13 0.60
CA ARG A 38 15.30 -0.86 -0.11
C ARG A 38 16.63 -0.88 -0.87
N ALA A 39 17.67 -1.48 -0.30
CA ALA A 39 18.95 -1.63 -0.95
C ALA A 39 18.84 -2.52 -2.22
N ILE A 40 18.22 -3.70 -2.12
CA ILE A 40 17.97 -4.57 -3.26
C ILE A 40 17.18 -3.83 -4.36
N ARG A 41 16.10 -3.15 -3.97
CA ARG A 41 15.27 -2.41 -4.95
C ARG A 41 16.02 -1.26 -5.61
N ALA A 42 16.86 -0.55 -4.87
CA ALA A 42 17.66 0.55 -5.42
C ALA A 42 18.72 0.03 -6.41
N LEU A 43 19.36 -1.11 -6.11
CA LEU A 43 20.31 -1.76 -7.01
C LEU A 43 19.64 -2.29 -8.28
N GLU A 44 18.43 -2.86 -8.17
CA GLU A 44 17.63 -3.25 -9.34
C GLU A 44 17.31 -2.05 -10.23
N LEU A 45 16.81 -0.98 -9.62
CA LEU A 45 16.50 0.26 -10.35
C LEU A 45 17.73 0.84 -11.00
N HIS A 46 18.84 0.92 -10.30
CA HIS A 46 20.11 1.44 -10.85
C HIS A 46 20.61 0.62 -12.05
N ARG A 47 20.42 -0.68 -12.03
CA ARG A 47 20.90 -1.55 -13.13
C ARG A 47 19.96 -1.60 -14.33
N PHE A 48 18.66 -1.54 -14.13
CA PHE A 48 17.66 -1.80 -15.18
C PHE A 48 16.77 -0.60 -15.53
N SER A 49 16.87 0.52 -14.82
CA SER A 49 16.13 1.72 -15.16
C SER A 49 16.98 2.71 -15.94
N GLU A 50 17.34 2.36 -17.15
CA GLU A 50 18.06 3.30 -18.04
C GLU A 50 17.22 4.54 -18.43
N ASN A 51 15.91 4.59 -18.08
CA ASN A 51 15.02 5.68 -18.46
C ASN A 51 13.78 5.86 -17.56
N LEU A 52 13.90 5.62 -16.25
CA LEU A 52 12.89 6.11 -15.32
C LEU A 52 13.26 7.52 -14.84
N GLU A 53 13.44 8.45 -15.76
CA GLU A 53 13.19 9.83 -15.41
C GLU A 53 11.75 9.90 -14.88
N ASN A 54 11.59 10.50 -13.72
CA ASN A 54 10.27 10.94 -13.26
C ASN A 54 9.79 11.96 -14.29
N THR A 55 9.22 11.48 -15.39
CA THR A 55 8.54 12.35 -16.33
C THR A 55 7.45 13.05 -15.55
N GLU A 56 7.47 14.36 -15.58
CA GLU A 56 6.37 15.18 -15.05
C GLU A 56 5.07 14.59 -15.58
N THR A 57 4.14 14.34 -14.67
CA THR A 57 2.84 13.77 -15.05
C THR A 57 2.19 14.71 -16.04
N THR A 58 1.89 14.22 -17.24
CA THR A 58 1.14 14.97 -18.28
C THR A 58 -0.30 15.26 -17.84
N TYR A 59 -0.72 14.73 -16.70
CA TYR A 59 -2.05 14.91 -16.13
C TYR A 59 -1.94 15.65 -14.82
N ASP A 60 -2.87 16.56 -14.59
CA ASP A 60 -3.08 17.20 -13.30
C ASP A 60 -4.27 16.50 -12.61
N PRO A 61 -4.04 15.64 -11.65
CA PRO A 61 -5.08 14.83 -11.04
C PRO A 61 -5.79 15.61 -9.93
N PHE A 62 -7.12 15.56 -9.90
CA PHE A 62 -7.89 15.91 -8.72
C PHE A 62 -8.00 14.68 -7.80
N LEU A 63 -7.22 14.67 -6.71
CA LEU A 63 -7.12 13.53 -5.82
C LEU A 63 -8.13 13.64 -4.67
N ILE A 64 -9.06 12.69 -4.63
CA ILE A 64 -10.11 12.59 -3.63
C ILE A 64 -9.72 11.55 -2.59
N GLY A 65 -9.64 11.96 -1.31
CA GLY A 65 -9.48 11.07 -0.17
C GLY A 65 -10.79 10.94 0.60
N LEU A 66 -11.18 9.73 0.93
CA LEU A 66 -12.33 9.47 1.80
C LEU A 66 -11.84 9.18 3.21
N ASP A 67 -12.37 9.92 4.18
CA ASP A 67 -12.04 9.77 5.59
C ASP A 67 -13.31 9.78 6.44
N ASP A 68 -13.16 9.51 7.73
CA ASP A 68 -14.27 9.61 8.69
C ASP A 68 -13.73 9.72 10.12
N LYS A 69 -14.63 9.89 11.08
CA LYS A 69 -14.29 9.75 12.50
C LYS A 69 -13.66 8.39 12.74
N ARG A 70 -12.57 8.36 13.52
CA ARG A 70 -11.78 7.14 13.76
C ARG A 70 -12.63 5.97 14.26
N SER A 71 -13.59 6.21 15.14
CA SER A 71 -14.53 5.20 15.61
C SER A 71 -15.30 4.55 14.46
N LEU A 72 -15.86 5.34 13.55
CA LEU A 72 -16.63 4.85 12.41
C LEU A 72 -15.76 4.04 11.44
N ILE A 73 -14.52 4.49 11.20
CA ILE A 73 -13.57 3.71 10.38
C ILE A 73 -13.27 2.37 11.03
N TYR A 74 -13.05 2.34 12.34
CA TYR A 74 -12.74 1.12 13.07
C TYR A 74 -13.92 0.16 13.10
N ASP A 75 -15.15 0.66 13.29
CA ASP A 75 -16.36 -0.16 13.25
C ASP A 75 -16.57 -0.78 11.86
N ARG A 76 -16.37 0.00 10.79
CA ARG A 76 -16.41 -0.52 9.41
C ARG A 76 -15.35 -1.60 9.16
N ILE A 77 -14.12 -1.40 9.65
CA ILE A 77 -13.04 -2.39 9.53
C ILE A 77 -13.43 -3.68 10.26
N ASN A 78 -13.90 -3.58 11.50
CA ASN A 78 -14.29 -4.75 12.30
C ASN A 78 -15.42 -5.53 11.61
N THR A 79 -16.49 -4.84 11.23
CA THR A 79 -17.63 -5.42 10.50
C THR A 79 -17.19 -6.06 9.17
N ARG A 80 -16.24 -5.44 8.46
CA ARG A 80 -15.71 -6.01 7.23
C ARG A 80 -14.97 -7.32 7.47
N VAL A 81 -14.15 -7.40 8.52
CA VAL A 81 -13.44 -8.64 8.86
C VAL A 81 -14.44 -9.74 9.20
N ASP A 82 -15.48 -9.44 9.99
CA ASP A 82 -16.52 -10.41 10.34
C ASP A 82 -17.22 -10.94 9.07
N LYS A 83 -17.61 -10.04 8.16
CA LYS A 83 -18.16 -10.43 6.86
C LYS A 83 -17.21 -11.26 5.98
N MET A 84 -15.91 -10.95 6.00
CA MET A 84 -14.92 -11.76 5.26
C MET A 84 -14.87 -13.19 5.79
N VAL A 85 -14.98 -13.38 7.10
CA VAL A 85 -15.06 -14.73 7.72
C VAL A 85 -16.33 -15.44 7.28
N GLU A 86 -17.49 -14.77 7.32
CA GLU A 86 -18.77 -15.32 6.83
C GLU A 86 -18.74 -15.72 5.35
N HIS A 87 -17.90 -15.06 4.55
CA HIS A 87 -17.78 -15.29 3.10
C HIS A 87 -16.59 -16.18 2.70
N GLY A 88 -16.02 -16.93 3.64
CA GLY A 88 -15.04 -17.97 3.33
C GLY A 88 -13.57 -17.57 3.48
N LEU A 89 -13.26 -16.51 4.23
CA LEU A 89 -11.87 -16.12 4.48
C LEU A 89 -11.07 -17.24 5.14
N LEU A 90 -11.68 -18.04 6.03
CA LEU A 90 -10.97 -19.10 6.74
C LEU A 90 -10.58 -20.23 5.79
N GLU A 91 -11.48 -20.63 4.89
CA GLU A 91 -11.25 -21.67 3.90
C GLU A 91 -10.17 -21.26 2.91
N GLU A 92 -10.23 -20.02 2.41
CA GLU A 92 -9.24 -19.47 1.52
C GLU A 92 -7.85 -19.37 2.17
N ALA A 93 -7.79 -18.85 3.41
CA ALA A 93 -6.55 -18.73 4.17
C ALA A 93 -5.95 -20.10 4.51
N LYS A 94 -6.80 -21.09 4.85
CA LYS A 94 -6.38 -22.47 5.13
C LYS A 94 -5.80 -23.12 3.88
N TRP A 95 -6.47 -22.95 2.72
CA TRP A 95 -5.95 -23.46 1.45
C TRP A 95 -4.58 -22.86 1.12
N LEU A 96 -4.40 -21.55 1.34
CA LEU A 96 -3.13 -20.87 1.11
C LEU A 96 -2.05 -21.36 2.08
N TYR A 97 -2.40 -21.57 3.35
CA TYR A 97 -1.51 -22.11 4.37
C TYR A 97 -1.01 -23.53 4.01
N ASP A 98 -1.91 -24.39 3.52
CA ASP A 98 -1.59 -25.80 3.21
C ASP A 98 -0.77 -25.93 1.91
N ASN A 99 -1.00 -25.08 0.93
CA ASN A 99 -0.43 -25.24 -0.41
C ASN A 99 0.72 -24.27 -0.71
N TYR A 100 0.68 -23.04 -0.17
CA TYR A 100 1.61 -21.96 -0.53
C TYR A 100 2.00 -21.06 0.66
N PRO A 101 2.47 -21.63 1.79
CA PRO A 101 2.73 -20.84 3.02
C PRO A 101 3.80 -19.76 2.85
N ASP A 102 4.75 -19.96 1.93
CA ASP A 102 5.85 -19.05 1.68
C ASP A 102 5.58 -18.04 0.57
N ALA A 103 4.45 -18.14 -0.11
CA ALA A 103 4.08 -17.21 -1.17
C ALA A 103 3.99 -15.76 -0.66
N GLN A 104 4.26 -14.80 -1.53
CA GLN A 104 4.15 -13.39 -1.17
C GLN A 104 2.73 -13.02 -0.74
N SER A 105 1.69 -13.61 -1.36
CA SER A 105 0.29 -13.46 -0.99
C SER A 105 0.00 -13.88 0.46
N ALA A 106 0.65 -14.96 0.93
CA ALA A 106 0.50 -15.47 2.30
C ALA A 106 0.95 -14.46 3.38
N ARG A 107 1.82 -13.51 3.01
CA ARG A 107 2.29 -12.43 3.90
C ARG A 107 1.34 -11.24 3.98
N GLY A 108 0.24 -11.26 3.22
CA GLY A 108 -0.79 -10.23 3.23
C GLY A 108 -1.53 -10.15 4.56
N ILE A 109 -2.07 -8.97 4.89
CA ILE A 109 -3.00 -8.81 6.01
C ILE A 109 -4.26 -9.61 5.67
N GLY A 110 -4.69 -10.44 6.60
CA GLY A 110 -5.82 -11.36 6.42
C GLY A 110 -5.38 -12.82 6.47
N TYR A 111 -4.29 -13.17 5.82
CA TYR A 111 -3.81 -14.56 5.81
C TYR A 111 -2.79 -14.84 6.92
N LYS A 112 -1.74 -14.03 7.00
CA LYS A 112 -0.65 -14.25 7.98
C LYS A 112 -1.12 -14.25 9.43
N GLU A 113 -2.20 -13.54 9.77
CA GLU A 113 -2.77 -13.50 11.11
C GLU A 113 -3.51 -14.79 11.47
N LEU A 114 -3.99 -15.54 10.46
CA LEU A 114 -4.69 -16.81 10.64
C LEU A 114 -3.74 -18.03 10.68
N PHE A 115 -2.52 -17.91 10.19
CA PHE A 115 -1.56 -19.02 10.17
C PHE A 115 -1.24 -19.60 11.56
N PRO A 116 -1.03 -18.77 12.63
CA PRO A 116 -0.87 -19.30 13.99
C PRO A 116 -2.08 -20.07 14.50
N TYR A 117 -3.30 -19.74 14.08
CA TYR A 117 -4.49 -20.51 14.38
C TYR A 117 -4.45 -21.89 13.68
N PHE A 118 -4.11 -21.95 12.40
CA PHE A 118 -4.01 -23.23 11.68
C PHE A 118 -2.90 -24.13 12.19
N SER A 119 -1.84 -23.56 12.75
CA SER A 119 -0.77 -24.32 13.42
C SER A 119 -1.07 -24.69 14.89
N GLY A 120 -2.23 -24.32 15.42
CA GLY A 120 -2.64 -24.61 16.80
C GLY A 120 -1.96 -23.76 17.88
N ASN A 121 -1.29 -22.66 17.50
CA ASN A 121 -0.55 -21.79 18.41
C ASN A 121 -1.40 -20.66 19.02
N GLN A 122 -2.61 -20.44 18.53
CA GLN A 122 -3.57 -19.46 19.07
C GLN A 122 -5.01 -19.85 18.73
N SER A 123 -5.96 -19.26 19.44
CA SER A 123 -7.38 -19.42 19.14
C SER A 123 -7.81 -18.63 17.89
N LEU A 124 -8.96 -18.97 17.32
CA LEU A 124 -9.54 -18.21 16.20
C LEU A 124 -9.86 -16.77 16.61
N ASP A 125 -10.42 -16.57 17.79
CA ASP A 125 -10.78 -15.25 18.30
C ASP A 125 -9.54 -14.32 18.40
N GLU A 126 -8.43 -14.86 18.92
CA GLU A 126 -7.16 -14.12 18.99
C GLU A 126 -6.64 -13.77 17.60
N ALA A 127 -6.73 -14.69 16.64
CA ALA A 127 -6.31 -14.46 15.26
C ALA A 127 -7.16 -13.36 14.60
N LEU A 128 -8.48 -13.39 14.78
CA LEU A 128 -9.40 -12.40 14.24
C LEU A 128 -9.21 -11.02 14.88
N GLU A 129 -9.03 -10.96 16.20
CA GLU A 129 -8.71 -9.69 16.87
C GLU A 129 -7.37 -9.11 16.38
N LYS A 130 -6.38 -9.95 16.16
CA LYS A 130 -5.10 -9.53 15.59
C LYS A 130 -5.25 -9.00 14.17
N LEU A 131 -6.07 -9.66 13.36
CA LEU A 131 -6.40 -9.23 12.01
C LEU A 131 -7.09 -7.86 12.01
N LYS A 132 -8.12 -7.66 12.84
CA LYS A 132 -8.81 -6.37 13.02
C LYS A 132 -7.83 -5.28 13.45
N GLN A 133 -6.99 -5.56 14.44
CA GLN A 133 -5.97 -4.61 14.92
C GLN A 133 -4.98 -4.21 13.83
N ASN A 134 -4.44 -5.17 13.09
CA ASN A 134 -3.47 -4.91 12.03
C ASN A 134 -4.09 -4.14 10.85
N THR A 135 -5.35 -4.43 10.52
CA THR A 135 -6.11 -3.69 9.50
C THR A 135 -6.35 -2.24 9.93
N ARG A 136 -6.72 -1.97 11.20
CA ARG A 136 -6.84 -0.60 11.74
C ARG A 136 -5.51 0.15 11.69
N ARG A 137 -4.40 -0.52 12.04
CA ARG A 137 -3.04 0.07 11.95
C ARG A 137 -2.64 0.37 10.50
N PHE A 138 -3.01 -0.51 9.57
CA PHE A 138 -2.75 -0.30 8.15
C PHE A 138 -3.53 0.90 7.62
N ALA A 139 -4.82 1.01 7.90
CA ALA A 139 -5.64 2.17 7.53
C ALA A 139 -5.05 3.49 8.06
N LYS A 140 -4.62 3.52 9.34
CA LYS A 140 -3.94 4.70 9.90
C LYS A 140 -2.67 5.07 9.13
N ARG A 141 -1.83 4.08 8.77
CA ARG A 141 -0.61 4.34 8.00
C ARG A 141 -0.92 4.86 6.60
N GLN A 142 -1.94 4.32 5.93
CA GLN A 142 -2.38 4.80 4.61
C GLN A 142 -2.80 6.26 4.67
N LEU A 143 -3.70 6.63 5.58
CA LEU A 143 -4.16 8.02 5.74
C LEU A 143 -2.98 8.97 6.04
N THR A 144 -2.07 8.58 6.92
CA THR A 144 -0.88 9.36 7.23
C THR A 144 0.01 9.54 6.01
N TRP A 145 0.20 8.47 5.23
CA TRP A 145 1.03 8.52 4.03
C TRP A 145 0.43 9.45 2.97
N PHE A 146 -0.86 9.32 2.67
CA PHE A 146 -1.54 10.17 1.71
C PHE A 146 -1.53 11.66 2.12
N ARG A 147 -1.78 11.95 3.41
CA ARG A 147 -1.75 13.32 3.93
C ARG A 147 -0.37 13.98 3.84
N ASN A 148 0.70 13.19 4.00
CA ASN A 148 2.06 13.72 4.04
C ASN A 148 2.78 13.70 2.68
N ARG A 149 2.27 12.96 1.71
CA ARG A 149 3.00 12.68 0.45
C ARG A 149 2.28 13.12 -0.81
N MET A 150 0.99 13.39 -0.71
CA MET A 150 0.18 13.72 -1.88
C MET A 150 -0.74 14.90 -1.55
N ASN A 151 -1.06 15.69 -2.58
CA ASN A 151 -2.06 16.75 -2.48
C ASN A 151 -3.46 16.16 -2.61
N VAL A 152 -3.96 15.54 -1.56
CA VAL A 152 -5.28 14.87 -1.52
C VAL A 152 -6.25 15.75 -0.75
N LYS A 153 -7.40 16.06 -1.34
CA LYS A 153 -8.51 16.69 -0.63
C LYS A 153 -9.35 15.60 0.05
N PHE A 154 -9.42 15.66 1.39
CA PHE A 154 -10.14 14.67 2.19
C PHE A 154 -11.57 15.10 2.47
N TYR A 155 -12.51 14.17 2.30
CA TYR A 155 -13.93 14.36 2.56
C TYR A 155 -14.40 13.38 3.62
N GLN A 156 -15.19 13.86 4.56
CA GLN A 156 -15.76 13.05 5.61
C GLN A 156 -17.05 12.39 5.11
N ILE A 157 -17.05 11.05 5.00
CA ILE A 157 -18.17 10.29 4.42
C ILE A 157 -19.45 10.42 5.27
N SER A 158 -19.32 10.60 6.59
CA SER A 158 -20.47 10.81 7.50
C SER A 158 -20.97 12.25 7.55
N SER A 159 -20.35 13.19 6.79
CA SER A 159 -20.84 14.56 6.70
C SER A 159 -22.18 14.61 5.96
N PRO A 160 -23.15 15.44 6.41
CA PRO A 160 -24.37 15.69 5.65
C PRO A 160 -24.13 16.27 4.25
N GLU A 161 -22.98 16.90 4.04
CA GLU A 161 -22.61 17.54 2.78
C GLU A 161 -22.04 16.51 1.76
N TYR A 162 -21.74 15.30 2.19
CA TYR A 162 -21.23 14.24 1.33
C TYR A 162 -22.40 13.48 0.65
N PRO A 163 -22.35 13.21 -0.67
CA PRO A 163 -21.22 13.41 -1.60
C PRO A 163 -21.23 14.75 -2.37
N GLU A 164 -22.21 15.64 -2.13
CA GLU A 164 -22.43 16.87 -2.91
C GLU A 164 -21.22 17.80 -2.90
N ASN A 165 -20.53 17.93 -1.76
CA ASN A 165 -19.32 18.72 -1.63
C ASN A 165 -18.17 18.21 -2.51
N VAL A 166 -18.09 16.91 -2.78
CA VAL A 166 -17.10 16.31 -3.70
C VAL A 166 -17.40 16.74 -5.13
N VAL A 167 -18.68 16.69 -5.51
CA VAL A 167 -19.13 17.08 -6.87
C VAL A 167 -18.87 18.56 -7.12
N GLN A 168 -19.21 19.44 -6.16
CA GLN A 168 -18.98 20.88 -6.26
C GLN A 168 -17.48 21.21 -6.44
N ASP A 169 -16.60 20.58 -5.66
CA ASP A 169 -15.16 20.79 -5.76
C ASP A 169 -14.60 20.27 -7.09
N LEU A 170 -15.13 19.16 -7.61
CA LEU A 170 -14.75 18.65 -8.92
C LEU A 170 -15.19 19.59 -10.04
N GLU A 171 -16.39 20.14 -9.99
CA GLU A 171 -16.89 21.12 -10.95
C GLU A 171 -16.02 22.39 -10.97
N LEU A 172 -15.66 22.90 -9.78
CA LEU A 172 -14.74 24.03 -9.67
C LEU A 172 -13.39 23.74 -10.31
N PHE A 173 -12.82 22.59 -10.01
CA PHE A 173 -11.54 22.14 -10.58
C PHE A 173 -11.58 22.05 -12.12
N LEU A 174 -12.69 21.60 -12.70
CA LEU A 174 -12.86 21.51 -14.15
C LEU A 174 -13.04 22.88 -14.78
N ASN A 175 -13.84 23.77 -14.16
CA ASN A 175 -14.10 25.13 -14.67
C ASN A 175 -12.84 26.03 -14.65
N ASP A 176 -12.00 25.94 -13.61
CA ASP A 176 -10.73 26.68 -13.54
C ASP A 176 -9.81 26.34 -14.72
N ARG A 177 -9.85 25.12 -15.20
CA ARG A 177 -9.05 24.64 -16.34
C ARG A 177 -9.59 25.04 -17.70
N GLU A 178 -10.90 25.17 -17.84
CA GLU A 178 -11.50 25.70 -19.07
C GLU A 178 -11.12 27.18 -19.22
N GLY A 179 -11.07 27.93 -18.13
CA GLY A 179 -10.64 29.33 -18.10
C GLY A 179 -9.16 29.53 -18.50
N GLU A 180 -8.26 28.64 -18.08
CA GLU A 180 -6.83 28.71 -18.45
C GLU A 180 -6.58 28.44 -19.95
N LYS A 181 -7.37 27.58 -20.58
CA LYS A 181 -7.25 27.27 -22.02
C LYS A 181 -7.74 28.40 -22.90
N VAL A 182 -8.70 29.18 -22.44
CA VAL A 182 -9.24 30.34 -23.21
C VAL A 182 -8.32 31.55 -23.11
N GLY A 183 -7.48 31.66 -22.10
CA GLY A 183 -6.52 32.76 -21.92
C GLY A 183 -5.19 32.62 -22.70
N GLN A 184 -4.96 31.49 -23.36
CA GLN A 184 -3.72 31.17 -24.12
C GLN A 184 -3.94 31.14 -25.64
N SER A 185 -5.04 31.69 -26.16
CA SER A 185 -5.38 31.74 -27.58
C SER A 185 -5.20 33.14 -28.15
#